data_74cfd5208d528eeb5a1827ac25ff2c2e
#
_entry.id   74cfd5208d528eeb5a1827ac25ff2c2e
#
_cell.length_a   1.000
_cell.length_b   1.000
_cell.length_c   1.000
_cell.angle_alpha   90.00
_cell.angle_beta   90.00
_cell.angle_gamma   90.00
#
_symmetry.space_group_name_H-M   'P 1'
#
loop_
_entity.id
_entity.type
_entity.pdbx_description
1 polymer ?
#
loop_
_entity_poly.entity_id
_entity_poly.type
_entity_poly.pdbx_seq_one_letter_code
_entity_poly.pdbx_strand_id
1 'polypeptide(L)'
;FIFTGEYGMIQFIVHDENDSVGVVTVESLKANDTLTGWIMDQDKLIDIKINQDIPIGHKIAIRRLKKDSTVIKYGTDIGRTIADISTGDHLHVHNVKTKRW
;
A
#
# COMPACT_ATOMS: atom_id res chain seq x y z
N PHE A 1 -8.84 -6.71 10.52
CA PHE A 1 -7.98 -7.58 9.69
C PHE A 1 -8.76 -8.80 9.21
N ILE A 2 -8.21 -9.48 8.22
CA ILE A 2 -8.80 -10.68 7.65
C ILE A 2 -7.85 -11.85 7.87
N PHE A 3 -8.37 -12.93 8.42
CA PHE A 3 -7.61 -14.15 8.67
C PHE A 3 -8.21 -15.29 7.86
N THR A 4 -7.42 -15.87 6.95
CA THR A 4 -7.93 -16.86 6.00
C THR A 4 -7.66 -18.31 6.42
N GLY A 5 -6.96 -18.55 7.50
CA GLY A 5 -6.60 -19.89 7.92
C GLY A 5 -5.46 -20.50 7.10
N GLU A 6 -5.71 -20.84 5.83
CA GLU A 6 -4.69 -21.42 4.96
C GLU A 6 -3.56 -20.48 4.62
N TYR A 7 -3.88 -19.20 4.48
CA TYR A 7 -2.93 -18.18 4.03
C TYR A 7 -2.34 -17.37 5.17
N GLY A 8 -2.81 -17.61 6.41
CA GLY A 8 -2.42 -16.81 7.55
C GLY A 8 -3.11 -15.47 7.57
N MET A 9 -2.51 -14.52 8.27
CA MET A 9 -3.09 -13.19 8.48
C MET A 9 -2.82 -12.29 7.29
N ILE A 10 -3.85 -11.61 6.81
CA ILE A 10 -3.72 -10.54 5.81
C ILE A 10 -3.24 -9.29 6.55
N GLN A 11 -2.17 -8.68 6.05
CA GLN A 11 -1.51 -7.55 6.70
C GLN A 11 -1.73 -6.22 5.99
N PHE A 12 -2.17 -6.26 4.73
CA PHE A 12 -2.65 -5.07 4.03
C PHE A 12 -3.70 -5.46 3.00
N ILE A 13 -4.54 -4.51 2.62
CA ILE A 13 -5.63 -4.72 1.67
C ILE A 13 -5.49 -3.76 0.52
N VAL A 14 -5.61 -4.29 -0.70
CA VAL A 14 -5.68 -3.53 -1.95
C VAL A 14 -7.09 -3.70 -2.48
N HIS A 15 -7.80 -2.61 -2.70
CA HIS A 15 -9.21 -2.68 -3.12
C HIS A 15 -9.33 -3.12 -4.59
N ASP A 16 -8.50 -2.58 -5.46
CA ASP A 16 -8.57 -2.79 -6.91
C ASP A 16 -7.15 -3.04 -7.44
N GLU A 17 -7.01 -3.96 -8.40
CA GLU A 17 -5.69 -4.30 -8.96
C GLU A 17 -4.97 -3.12 -9.60
N ASN A 18 -5.71 -2.10 -10.02
CA ASN A 18 -5.14 -0.88 -10.62
C ASN A 18 -4.76 0.17 -9.57
N ASP A 19 -5.03 -0.07 -8.31
CA ASP A 19 -4.62 0.84 -7.25
C ASP A 19 -3.10 0.88 -7.15
N SER A 20 -2.58 2.04 -6.78
CA SER A 20 -1.13 2.21 -6.55
C SER A 20 -0.73 1.80 -5.14
N VAL A 21 -1.69 1.71 -4.23
CA VAL A 21 -1.44 1.51 -2.81
C VAL A 21 -2.40 0.52 -2.20
N GLY A 22 -1.95 -0.09 -1.10
CA GLY A 22 -2.80 -0.82 -0.18
C GLY A 22 -2.83 -0.11 1.18
N VAL A 23 -3.73 -0.54 2.04
CA VAL A 23 -3.86 0.00 3.40
C VAL A 23 -3.45 -1.08 4.40
N VAL A 24 -2.52 -0.73 5.28
CA VAL A 24 -2.03 -1.64 6.31
C VAL A 24 -3.10 -1.82 7.39
N THR A 25 -3.38 -3.08 7.73
CA THR A 25 -4.47 -3.47 8.64
C THR A 25 -4.00 -4.03 9.97
N VAL A 26 -2.69 -4.11 10.20
CA VAL A 26 -2.11 -4.65 11.44
C VAL A 26 -1.06 -3.69 11.99
N GLU A 27 -0.76 -3.84 13.26
CA GLU A 27 0.23 -3.01 13.95
C GLU A 27 1.62 -3.63 13.93
N SER A 28 2.63 -2.85 14.31
CA SER A 28 3.99 -3.31 14.60
C SER A 28 4.75 -3.86 13.41
N LEU A 29 4.46 -3.38 12.21
CA LEU A 29 5.21 -3.75 11.01
C LEU A 29 6.52 -2.99 10.97
N LYS A 30 7.60 -3.72 10.76
CA LYS A 30 8.97 -3.19 10.77
C LYS A 30 9.61 -3.29 9.39
N ALA A 31 10.51 -2.36 9.10
CA ALA A 31 11.30 -2.40 7.88
C ALA A 31 11.90 -3.79 7.66
N ASN A 32 11.87 -4.24 6.41
CA ASN A 32 12.32 -5.55 5.96
C ASN A 32 11.38 -6.73 6.26
N ASP A 33 10.25 -6.50 6.93
CA ASP A 33 9.21 -7.53 7.04
C ASP A 33 8.61 -7.79 5.66
N THR A 34 8.26 -9.04 5.39
CA THR A 34 7.49 -9.41 4.20
C THR A 34 6.04 -9.56 4.60
N LEU A 35 5.18 -8.75 3.97
CA LEU A 35 3.76 -8.72 4.29
C LEU A 35 2.96 -9.46 3.22
N THR A 36 1.89 -10.10 3.67
CA THR A 36 0.90 -10.68 2.76
C THR A 36 -0.28 -9.72 2.65
N GLY A 37 -0.63 -9.36 1.42
CA GLY A 37 -1.75 -8.51 1.11
C GLY A 37 -2.80 -9.21 0.27
N TRP A 38 -4.02 -8.71 0.34
CA TRP A 38 -5.16 -9.23 -0.41
C TRP A 38 -5.67 -8.18 -1.38
N ILE A 39 -5.63 -8.53 -2.68
CA ILE A 39 -6.22 -7.70 -3.74
C ILE A 39 -7.66 -8.14 -3.88
N MET A 40 -8.58 -7.32 -3.39
CA MET A 40 -9.97 -7.71 -3.18
C MET A 40 -10.72 -8.04 -4.45
N ASP A 41 -10.60 -7.23 -5.48
CA ASP A 41 -11.34 -7.44 -6.72
C ASP A 41 -10.88 -8.67 -7.50
N GLN A 42 -9.66 -9.12 -7.30
CA GLN A 42 -9.07 -10.29 -7.95
C GLN A 42 -9.07 -11.52 -7.06
N ASP A 43 -9.39 -11.36 -5.78
CA ASP A 43 -9.26 -12.41 -4.77
C ASP A 43 -7.88 -13.07 -4.84
N LYS A 44 -6.84 -12.26 -4.90
CA LYS A 44 -5.44 -12.69 -5.00
C LYS A 44 -4.64 -12.24 -3.80
N LEU A 45 -3.67 -13.07 -3.41
CA LEU A 45 -2.68 -12.70 -2.40
C LEU A 45 -1.39 -12.26 -3.09
N ILE A 46 -0.75 -11.26 -2.52
CA ILE A 46 0.58 -10.81 -2.94
C ILE A 46 1.45 -10.62 -1.71
N ASP A 47 2.75 -10.83 -1.89
CA ASP A 47 3.73 -10.58 -0.83
C ASP A 47 4.59 -9.40 -1.22
N ILE A 48 4.79 -8.48 -0.28
CA ILE A 48 5.63 -7.30 -0.47
C ILE A 48 6.54 -7.13 0.73
N LYS A 49 7.84 -6.96 0.46
CA LYS A 49 8.81 -6.61 1.50
C LYS A 49 8.76 -5.09 1.70
N ILE A 50 8.52 -4.64 2.92
CA ILE A 50 8.45 -3.22 3.21
C ILE A 50 9.83 -2.64 3.49
N ASN A 51 10.01 -1.37 3.12
CA ASN A 51 11.29 -0.67 3.24
C ASN A 51 11.39 0.18 4.51
N GLN A 52 10.26 0.52 5.09
CA GLN A 52 10.18 1.30 6.33
C GLN A 52 9.12 0.70 7.24
N ASP A 53 9.13 1.08 8.51
CA ASP A 53 8.03 0.77 9.42
C ASP A 53 6.76 1.47 8.90
N ILE A 54 5.63 0.76 8.90
CA ILE A 54 4.37 1.33 8.41
C ILE A 54 3.31 1.18 9.50
N PRO A 55 2.81 2.28 10.06
CA PRO A 55 1.75 2.22 11.07
C PRO A 55 0.43 1.72 10.48
N ILE A 56 -0.38 1.09 11.32
CA ILE A 56 -1.72 0.67 10.94
C ILE A 56 -2.53 1.85 10.37
N GLY A 57 -3.28 1.60 9.31
CA GLY A 57 -4.07 2.62 8.63
C GLY A 57 -3.32 3.44 7.60
N HIS A 58 -1.99 3.37 7.59
CA HIS A 58 -1.19 4.05 6.58
C HIS A 58 -1.10 3.20 5.31
N LYS A 59 -0.59 3.81 4.24
CA LYS A 59 -0.56 3.18 2.92
C LYS A 59 0.80 2.59 2.61
N ILE A 60 0.77 1.47 1.90
CA ILE A 60 1.96 0.81 1.36
C ILE A 60 1.90 0.89 -0.17
N ALA A 61 3.02 1.23 -0.81
CA ALA A 61 3.11 1.22 -2.27
C ALA A 61 3.14 -0.23 -2.77
N ILE A 62 2.23 -0.58 -3.68
CA ILE A 62 2.19 -1.91 -4.29
C ILE A 62 2.87 -1.94 -5.64
N ARG A 63 3.31 -0.79 -6.14
CA ARG A 63 4.09 -0.66 -7.37
C ARG A 63 5.01 0.54 -7.27
N ARG A 64 5.96 0.61 -8.18
CA ARG A 64 6.87 1.76 -8.26
C ARG A 64 6.13 2.94 -8.86
N LEU A 65 6.36 4.12 -8.31
CA LEU A 65 5.81 5.38 -8.81
C LEU A 65 6.95 6.39 -8.94
N LYS A 66 7.06 6.99 -10.10
CA LYS A 66 8.00 8.10 -10.28
C LYS A 66 7.43 9.36 -9.65
N LYS A 67 8.31 10.29 -9.31
CA LYS A 67 7.89 11.63 -8.84
C LYS A 67 6.83 12.21 -9.76
N ASP A 68 5.84 12.89 -9.18
CA ASP A 68 4.70 13.50 -9.87
C ASP A 68 3.72 12.48 -10.49
N SER A 69 3.78 11.21 -10.07
CA SER A 69 2.81 10.21 -10.48
C SER A 69 1.51 10.37 -9.72
N THR A 70 0.40 10.05 -10.38
CA THR A 70 -0.92 9.98 -9.74
C THR A 70 -0.98 8.75 -8.82
N VAL A 71 -1.46 8.96 -7.60
CA VAL A 71 -1.69 7.87 -6.64
C VAL A 71 -3.16 7.48 -6.71
N ILE A 72 -3.42 6.21 -6.98
CA ILE A 72 -4.78 5.66 -7.11
C ILE A 72 -5.10 4.78 -5.91
N LYS A 73 -6.23 5.06 -5.27
CA LYS A 73 -6.77 4.26 -4.16
C LYS A 73 -8.28 4.13 -4.36
N TYR A 74 -8.79 2.91 -4.28
CA TYR A 74 -10.21 2.62 -4.59
C TYR A 74 -10.63 3.13 -5.97
N GLY A 75 -9.72 3.03 -6.94
CA GLY A 75 -9.97 3.55 -8.28
C GLY A 75 -10.02 5.07 -8.36
N THR A 76 -9.70 5.77 -7.29
CA THR A 76 -9.81 7.23 -7.19
C THR A 76 -8.42 7.88 -7.11
N ASP A 77 -8.24 8.99 -7.81
CA ASP A 77 -7.06 9.83 -7.72
C ASP A 77 -7.05 10.54 -6.36
N ILE A 78 -6.10 10.19 -5.50
CA ILE A 78 -5.97 10.79 -4.16
C ILE A 78 -4.83 11.79 -4.07
N GLY A 79 -4.09 12.00 -5.15
CA GLY A 79 -2.99 12.95 -5.15
C GLY A 79 -1.86 12.54 -6.07
N ARG A 80 -0.71 13.19 -5.87
CA ARG A 80 0.51 12.88 -6.61
C ARG A 80 1.69 12.71 -5.67
N THR A 81 2.66 11.92 -6.11
CA THR A 81 3.90 11.75 -5.37
C THR A 81 4.79 12.98 -5.53
N ILE A 82 5.54 13.30 -4.49
CA ILE A 82 6.51 14.41 -4.52
C ILE A 82 7.94 13.91 -4.60
N ALA A 83 8.12 12.59 -4.69
CA ALA A 83 9.42 11.93 -4.82
C ALA A 83 9.19 10.58 -5.48
N ASP A 84 10.27 9.93 -5.92
CA ASP A 84 10.18 8.56 -6.42
C ASP A 84 9.79 7.62 -5.29
N ILE A 85 8.90 6.68 -5.59
CA ILE A 85 8.38 5.69 -4.65
C ILE A 85 8.74 4.29 -5.15
N SER A 86 9.27 3.46 -4.28
CA SER A 86 9.53 2.05 -4.58
C SER A 86 8.42 1.18 -4.01
N THR A 87 8.21 0.01 -4.64
CA THR A 87 7.29 -0.99 -4.08
C THR A 87 7.70 -1.32 -2.63
N GLY A 88 6.75 -1.29 -1.72
CA GLY A 88 7.01 -1.51 -0.29
C GLY A 88 7.26 -0.24 0.50
N ASP A 89 7.30 0.92 -0.14
CA ASP A 89 7.48 2.19 0.56
C ASP A 89 6.21 2.60 1.30
N HIS A 90 6.40 3.27 2.41
CA HIS A 90 5.35 3.91 3.19
C HIS A 90 4.89 5.18 2.47
N LEU A 91 3.59 5.28 2.17
CA LEU A 91 3.01 6.51 1.62
C LEU A 91 2.10 7.15 2.64
N HIS A 92 2.30 8.43 2.82
CA HIS A 92 1.46 9.25 3.70
C HIS A 92 1.63 10.71 3.29
N VAL A 93 1.19 11.64 4.12
CA VAL A 93 1.25 13.08 3.81
C VAL A 93 2.66 13.60 3.53
N HIS A 94 3.70 12.87 3.95
CA HIS A 94 5.08 13.29 3.73
C HIS A 94 5.53 13.14 2.27
N ASN A 95 4.93 12.24 1.50
CA ASN A 95 5.35 11.98 0.11
C ASN A 95 4.20 11.96 -0.91
N VAL A 96 2.99 12.26 -0.49
CA VAL A 96 1.82 12.36 -1.36
C VAL A 96 1.09 13.67 -1.06
N LYS A 97 0.83 14.46 -2.11
CA LYS A 97 0.13 15.74 -1.99
C LYS A 97 -1.14 15.71 -2.83
N THR A 98 -2.18 16.39 -2.35
CA THR A 98 -3.38 16.57 -3.13
C THR A 98 -3.10 17.42 -4.37
N LYS A 99 -3.82 17.15 -5.46
CA LYS A 99 -3.69 17.92 -6.70
C LYS A 99 -4.49 19.22 -6.72
N ARG A 100 -5.21 19.50 -5.66
CA ARG A 100 -6.07 20.69 -5.62
C ARG A 100 -5.28 21.99 -5.44
N TRP A 101 -4.09 21.92 -4.93
CA TRP A 101 -3.21 23.09 -4.74
C TRP A 101 -1.75 22.67 -4.58
#